data_1e2824feedf52b12fdcc7ad44b0cf3f6
#
_entry.id   1e2824feedf52b12fdcc7ad44b0cf3f6
#
_cell.length_a   1.000
_cell.length_b   1.000
_cell.length_c   1.000
_cell.angle_alpha   90.00
_cell.angle_beta   90.00
_cell.angle_gamma   90.00
#
_symmetry.space_group_name_H-M   'P 1'
#
loop_
_entity.id
_entity.type
_entity.pdbx_description
1 polymer ?
#
loop_
_entity_poly.entity_id
_entity_poly.type
_entity_poly.pdbx_seq_one_letter_code
_entity_poly.pdbx_strand_id
1 'polypeptide(L)'
;IENVGGTVSIIRLADNLEEEKSQSLSVSADIYHSWGDWQGNLLIEGFFTGIDDVFALTEIGKENGVIILERGNEDGANVYGMTLEGKLAWRNKWQLQAGFTLQNAEYKKARSWDDGGVKKEKRMFRTPDTYGYFTMTYTPIKPLNIALSGTYTGSMLVEHHSGYIETNRTEKTGKFMDMGLKVSYDFNLFKGTTLQLNAGLQNMFNSYQNDFDKGADRDSGYIYGPGMPRSFFAGVKLSY
;
A
#
# COMPACT_ATOMS: atom_id res chain seq x y z
N ILE A 1 -26.09 8.76 1.53
CA ILE A 1 -26.20 8.45 0.09
C ILE A 1 -24.78 8.46 -0.46
N GLU A 2 -24.36 7.36 -1.00
CA GLU A 2 -23.10 7.26 -1.72
C GLU A 2 -23.36 7.11 -3.21
N ASN A 3 -22.49 7.70 -4.02
CA ASN A 3 -22.52 7.57 -5.46
C ASN A 3 -21.14 7.09 -5.93
N VAL A 4 -21.05 5.81 -6.20
CA VAL A 4 -19.82 5.17 -6.66
C VAL A 4 -20.06 4.62 -8.07
N GLY A 5 -19.29 5.07 -9.06
CA GLY A 5 -19.38 4.58 -10.42
C GLY A 5 -20.75 4.77 -11.10
N GLY A 6 -21.47 5.85 -10.79
CA GLY A 6 -22.81 6.09 -11.35
C GLY A 6 -23.95 5.36 -10.64
N THR A 7 -23.64 4.46 -9.71
CA THR A 7 -24.66 3.76 -8.91
C THR A 7 -24.93 4.52 -7.62
N VAL A 8 -26.19 4.83 -7.38
CA VAL A 8 -26.64 5.48 -6.14
C VAL A 8 -26.98 4.43 -5.12
N SER A 9 -26.40 4.53 -3.92
CA SER A 9 -26.73 3.64 -2.80
C SER A 9 -27.07 4.40 -1.53
N ILE A 10 -27.88 3.78 -0.67
CA ILE A 10 -28.21 4.25 0.68
C ILE A 10 -27.70 3.21 1.66
N ILE A 11 -26.91 3.65 2.63
CA ILE A 11 -26.43 2.77 3.70
C ILE A 11 -27.39 2.92 4.89
N ARG A 12 -27.94 1.80 5.36
CA ARG A 12 -28.66 1.66 6.63
C ARG A 12 -27.76 0.94 7.63
N LEU A 13 -27.94 1.21 8.90
CA LEU A 13 -27.25 0.48 9.98
C LEU A 13 -28.15 -0.66 10.43
N ALA A 14 -27.57 -1.83 10.68
CA ALA A 14 -28.28 -2.95 11.30
C ALA A 14 -28.67 -2.58 12.75
N ASP A 15 -29.84 -3.01 13.19
CA ASP A 15 -30.34 -2.73 14.53
C ASP A 15 -29.47 -3.37 15.63
N ASN A 16 -28.76 -4.44 15.30
CA ASN A 16 -27.85 -5.18 16.18
C ASN A 16 -26.37 -4.91 15.89
N LEU A 17 -26.04 -3.73 15.35
CA LEU A 17 -24.67 -3.38 15.05
C LEU A 17 -23.84 -3.29 16.34
N GLU A 18 -22.79 -4.12 16.41
CA GLU A 18 -21.83 -4.13 17.51
C GLU A 18 -20.51 -3.46 17.12
N GLU A 19 -19.69 -3.15 18.09
CA GLU A 19 -18.37 -2.60 17.88
C GLU A 19 -17.39 -3.66 17.29
N GLU A 20 -16.56 -3.28 16.36
CA GLU A 20 -15.46 -4.08 15.87
C GLU A 20 -14.37 -4.19 16.94
N LYS A 21 -13.88 -5.39 17.21
CA LYS A 21 -12.87 -5.68 18.23
C LYS A 21 -11.61 -6.26 17.58
N SER A 22 -10.46 -5.77 18.00
CA SER A 22 -9.19 -6.34 17.55
C SER A 22 -8.26 -6.65 18.70
N GLN A 23 -7.51 -7.74 18.56
CA GLN A 23 -6.44 -8.14 19.45
C GLN A 23 -5.18 -8.41 18.63
N SER A 24 -4.06 -7.81 19.05
CA SER A 24 -2.79 -7.98 18.37
C SER A 24 -1.71 -8.45 19.34
N LEU A 25 -0.88 -9.34 18.84
CA LEU A 25 0.35 -9.79 19.49
C LEU A 25 1.49 -9.64 18.52
N SER A 26 2.59 -9.02 18.96
CA SER A 26 3.84 -9.03 18.21
C SER A 26 5.02 -9.39 19.10
N VAL A 27 6.00 -10.04 18.49
CA VAL A 27 7.28 -10.39 19.11
C VAL A 27 8.38 -9.99 18.14
N SER A 28 9.35 -9.21 18.62
CA SER A 28 10.47 -8.75 17.80
C SER A 28 11.81 -8.98 18.46
N ALA A 29 12.85 -9.18 17.64
CA ALA A 29 14.24 -9.16 18.01
C ALA A 29 14.96 -8.10 17.21
N ASP A 30 15.71 -7.25 17.88
CA ASP A 30 16.45 -6.14 17.29
C ASP A 30 17.95 -6.30 17.60
N ILE A 31 18.76 -6.46 16.56
CA ILE A 31 20.16 -6.81 16.65
C ILE A 31 20.99 -5.69 16.03
N TYR A 32 21.90 -5.12 16.81
CA TYR A 32 22.85 -4.10 16.39
C TYR A 32 24.26 -4.68 16.35
N HIS A 33 24.97 -4.37 15.29
CA HIS A 33 26.37 -4.75 15.20
C HIS A 33 27.20 -3.68 14.47
N SER A 34 28.45 -3.48 14.94
CA SER A 34 29.41 -2.58 14.32
C SER A 34 30.71 -3.32 14.03
N TRP A 35 31.22 -3.19 12.81
CA TRP A 35 32.48 -3.80 12.40
C TRP A 35 33.28 -2.83 11.50
N GLY A 36 34.38 -2.35 12.06
CA GLY A 36 35.17 -1.31 11.40
C GLY A 36 34.36 -0.05 11.13
N ASP A 37 34.29 0.35 9.87
CA ASP A 37 33.52 1.54 9.43
C ASP A 37 32.04 1.26 9.14
N TRP A 38 31.59 0.02 9.32
CA TRP A 38 30.20 -0.40 9.08
C TRP A 38 29.40 -0.44 10.36
N GLN A 39 28.14 -0.06 10.24
CA GLN A 39 27.13 -0.22 11.28
C GLN A 39 25.91 -0.91 10.67
N GLY A 40 25.43 -1.93 11.34
CA GLY A 40 24.27 -2.71 10.91
C GLY A 40 23.23 -2.84 12.01
N ASN A 41 21.99 -2.91 11.60
CA ASN A 41 20.85 -3.23 12.43
C ASN A 41 19.95 -4.20 11.67
N LEU A 42 19.47 -5.21 12.35
CA LEU A 42 18.52 -6.19 11.84
C LEU A 42 17.39 -6.36 12.83
N LEU A 43 16.18 -6.04 12.40
CA LEU A 43 14.94 -6.28 13.12
C LEU A 43 14.19 -7.44 12.46
N ILE A 44 13.77 -8.39 13.27
CA ILE A 44 12.89 -9.49 12.89
C ILE A 44 11.65 -9.41 13.78
N GLU A 45 10.48 -9.33 13.19
CA GLU A 45 9.21 -9.26 13.93
C GLU A 45 8.24 -10.32 13.39
N GLY A 46 7.64 -11.09 14.30
CA GLY A 46 6.47 -11.90 14.03
C GLY A 46 5.23 -11.25 14.63
N PHE A 47 4.12 -11.24 13.92
CA PHE A 47 2.88 -10.62 14.39
C PHE A 47 1.64 -11.47 14.07
N PHE A 48 0.63 -11.30 14.92
CA PHE A 48 -0.72 -11.84 14.75
C PHE A 48 -1.74 -10.79 15.17
N THR A 49 -2.78 -10.59 14.35
CA THR A 49 -3.94 -9.75 14.69
C THR A 49 -5.21 -10.51 14.37
N GLY A 50 -6.04 -10.72 15.37
CA GLY A 50 -7.40 -11.21 15.23
C GLY A 50 -8.38 -10.04 15.28
N ILE A 51 -9.33 -10.00 14.37
CA ILE A 51 -10.40 -9.01 14.31
C ILE A 51 -11.72 -9.77 14.42
N ASP A 52 -12.60 -9.32 15.30
CA ASP A 52 -13.94 -9.85 15.50
C ASP A 52 -14.98 -8.80 15.12
N ASP A 53 -16.17 -9.24 14.73
CA ASP A 53 -17.32 -8.39 14.45
C ASP A 53 -17.02 -7.31 13.40
N VAL A 54 -16.23 -7.63 12.34
CA VAL A 54 -15.84 -6.68 11.30
C VAL A 54 -17.06 -6.09 10.61
N PHE A 55 -17.02 -4.78 10.35
CA PHE A 55 -18.07 -4.13 9.60
C PHE A 55 -18.08 -4.60 8.14
N ALA A 56 -19.27 -4.94 7.66
CA ALA A 56 -19.52 -5.29 6.29
C ALA A 56 -20.74 -4.57 5.74
N LEU A 57 -20.73 -4.35 4.43
CA LEU A 57 -21.88 -3.83 3.70
C LEU A 57 -22.50 -4.96 2.90
N THR A 58 -23.75 -5.24 3.15
CA THR A 58 -24.53 -6.27 2.43
C THR A 58 -25.67 -5.61 1.68
N GLU A 59 -25.85 -5.94 0.40
CA GLU A 59 -27.01 -5.48 -0.35
C GLU A 59 -28.25 -6.20 0.17
N ILE A 60 -29.22 -5.43 0.70
CA ILE A 60 -30.49 -5.96 1.23
C ILE A 60 -31.67 -5.72 0.31
N GLY A 61 -31.47 -4.97 -0.78
CA GLY A 61 -32.50 -4.75 -1.80
C GLY A 61 -32.29 -3.51 -2.64
N LYS A 62 -33.30 -3.23 -3.48
CA LYS A 62 -33.34 -2.02 -4.32
C LYS A 62 -34.68 -1.33 -4.18
N GLU A 63 -34.67 -0.02 -3.97
CA GLU A 63 -35.88 0.84 -3.90
C GLU A 63 -35.74 1.96 -4.94
N ASN A 64 -36.65 2.06 -5.88
CA ASN A 64 -36.69 3.11 -6.92
C ASN A 64 -35.36 3.24 -7.72
N GLY A 65 -34.67 2.10 -8.00
CA GLY A 65 -33.40 2.09 -8.71
C GLY A 65 -32.18 2.40 -7.83
N VAL A 66 -32.38 2.65 -6.54
CA VAL A 66 -31.33 2.89 -5.55
C VAL A 66 -31.01 1.59 -4.81
N ILE A 67 -29.74 1.22 -4.72
CA ILE A 67 -29.30 0.06 -3.95
C ILE A 67 -29.37 0.39 -2.46
N ILE A 68 -29.99 -0.50 -1.69
CA ILE A 68 -30.02 -0.41 -0.23
C ILE A 68 -28.96 -1.37 0.32
N LEU A 69 -27.95 -0.79 0.97
CA LEU A 69 -26.89 -1.52 1.67
C LEU A 69 -27.16 -1.47 3.17
N GLU A 70 -26.98 -2.56 3.86
CA GLU A 70 -26.98 -2.62 5.32
C GLU A 70 -25.55 -2.79 5.84
N ARG A 71 -25.16 -1.95 6.78
CA ARG A 71 -23.91 -2.10 7.53
C ARG A 71 -24.18 -2.92 8.78
N GLY A 72 -23.66 -4.14 8.81
CA GLY A 72 -23.74 -5.06 9.92
C GLY A 72 -22.38 -5.57 10.32
N ASN A 73 -22.35 -6.53 11.25
CA ASN A 73 -21.13 -7.24 11.66
C ASN A 73 -21.04 -8.60 10.99
N GLU A 74 -19.83 -9.00 10.66
CA GLU A 74 -19.50 -10.33 10.18
C GLU A 74 -18.39 -10.98 11.02
N ASP A 75 -18.16 -12.28 10.83
CA ASP A 75 -17.32 -13.15 11.68
C ASP A 75 -15.90 -12.68 11.95
N GLY A 76 -15.38 -11.70 11.22
CA GLY A 76 -14.04 -11.18 11.43
C GLY A 76 -12.97 -11.76 10.52
N ALA A 77 -11.71 -11.45 10.86
CA ALA A 77 -10.54 -11.79 10.07
C ALA A 77 -9.32 -12.06 10.95
N ASN A 78 -8.34 -12.77 10.39
CA ASN A 78 -7.03 -12.95 10.99
C ASN A 78 -5.95 -12.47 10.03
N VAL A 79 -4.98 -11.74 10.56
CA VAL A 79 -3.78 -11.30 9.83
C VAL A 79 -2.56 -11.74 10.63
N TYR A 80 -1.66 -12.48 10.01
CA TYR A 80 -0.42 -12.90 10.66
C TYR A 80 0.72 -12.93 9.66
N GLY A 81 1.92 -12.73 10.17
CA GLY A 81 3.07 -12.66 9.29
C GLY A 81 4.39 -12.40 10.01
N MET A 82 5.37 -12.10 9.18
CA MET A 82 6.71 -11.75 9.63
C MET A 82 7.24 -10.57 8.82
N THR A 83 7.88 -9.64 9.52
CA THR A 83 8.60 -8.52 8.93
C THR A 83 10.09 -8.66 9.21
N LEU A 84 10.90 -8.44 8.20
CA LEU A 84 12.34 -8.34 8.28
C LEU A 84 12.74 -6.93 7.87
N GLU A 85 13.42 -6.19 8.75
CA GLU A 85 14.01 -4.89 8.42
C GLU A 85 15.51 -4.90 8.62
N GLY A 86 16.25 -4.29 7.71
CA GLY A 86 17.68 -4.13 7.79
C GLY A 86 18.10 -2.67 7.56
N LYS A 87 19.06 -2.22 8.38
CA LYS A 87 19.75 -0.96 8.17
C LYS A 87 21.24 -1.22 8.09
N LEU A 88 21.89 -0.63 7.12
CA LEU A 88 23.33 -0.76 6.93
C LEU A 88 23.90 0.60 6.57
N ALA A 89 24.94 1.00 7.28
CA ALA A 89 25.64 2.25 7.04
C ALA A 89 27.15 2.01 6.94
N TRP A 90 27.80 2.68 6.01
CA TRP A 90 29.24 2.71 5.87
C TRP A 90 29.74 4.15 5.97
N ARG A 91 30.40 4.45 7.08
CA ARG A 91 30.82 5.84 7.41
C ARG A 91 29.62 6.79 7.26
N ASN A 92 29.86 8.01 6.85
CA ASN A 92 28.81 8.97 6.49
C ASN A 92 28.56 9.03 4.97
N LYS A 93 28.92 7.97 4.24
CA LYS A 93 28.92 7.97 2.77
C LYS A 93 27.79 7.15 2.18
N TRP A 94 27.45 6.04 2.82
CA TRP A 94 26.47 5.13 2.28
C TRP A 94 25.54 4.64 3.39
N GLN A 95 24.26 4.63 3.11
CA GLN A 95 23.22 4.14 4.00
C GLN A 95 22.19 3.37 3.18
N LEU A 96 21.77 2.23 3.66
CA LEU A 96 20.68 1.43 3.14
C LEU A 96 19.73 1.09 4.28
N GLN A 97 18.44 1.26 4.05
CA GLN A 97 17.39 0.68 4.87
C GLN A 97 16.46 -0.10 3.95
N ALA A 98 16.11 -1.31 4.31
CA ALA A 98 15.17 -2.13 3.58
C ALA A 98 14.28 -2.91 4.54
N GLY A 99 13.02 -3.07 4.19
CA GLY A 99 12.06 -3.87 4.92
C GLY A 99 11.24 -4.73 3.98
N PHE A 100 10.92 -5.95 4.42
CA PHE A 100 10.10 -6.87 3.66
C PHE A 100 9.16 -7.63 4.60
N THR A 101 7.89 -7.67 4.24
CA THR A 101 6.84 -8.35 5.00
C THR A 101 6.24 -9.49 4.18
N LEU A 102 6.11 -10.62 4.84
CA LEU A 102 5.32 -11.76 4.40
C LEU A 102 4.14 -11.88 5.34
N GLN A 103 2.92 -11.90 4.80
CA GLN A 103 1.72 -12.04 5.63
C GLN A 103 0.67 -12.90 4.96
N ASN A 104 -0.22 -13.43 5.79
CA ASN A 104 -1.47 -14.01 5.37
C ASN A 104 -2.61 -13.24 6.04
N ALA A 105 -3.57 -12.78 5.27
CA ALA A 105 -4.74 -12.04 5.73
C ALA A 105 -6.00 -12.72 5.21
N GLU A 106 -6.79 -13.30 6.11
CA GLU A 106 -7.95 -14.12 5.76
C GLU A 106 -9.15 -13.79 6.64
N TYR A 107 -10.33 -13.78 6.03
CA TYR A 107 -11.59 -13.81 6.76
C TYR A 107 -11.76 -15.15 7.49
N LYS A 108 -12.36 -15.13 8.66
CA LYS A 108 -12.66 -16.36 9.44
C LYS A 108 -13.58 -17.29 8.66
N LYS A 109 -14.57 -16.74 7.92
CA LYS A 109 -15.42 -17.47 6.99
C LYS A 109 -15.23 -16.96 5.55
N ALA A 110 -15.26 -17.87 4.60
CA ALA A 110 -15.21 -17.52 3.18
C ALA A 110 -16.45 -16.73 2.76
N ARG A 111 -16.28 -15.66 2.01
CA ARG A 111 -17.31 -14.76 1.51
C ARG A 111 -17.55 -14.97 0.03
N SER A 112 -18.75 -14.71 -0.40
CA SER A 112 -19.10 -14.70 -1.82
C SER A 112 -19.01 -13.28 -2.37
N TRP A 113 -18.36 -13.11 -3.51
CA TRP A 113 -18.03 -11.81 -4.11
C TRP A 113 -18.44 -11.71 -5.58
N ASP A 114 -19.14 -12.71 -6.08
CA ASP A 114 -19.68 -12.74 -7.43
C ASP A 114 -21.21 -12.73 -7.41
N ASP A 115 -21.83 -12.28 -8.50
CA ASP A 115 -23.28 -12.15 -8.62
C ASP A 115 -24.03 -13.48 -8.48
N GLY A 116 -23.34 -14.61 -8.63
CA GLY A 116 -23.93 -15.95 -8.51
C GLY A 116 -23.73 -16.62 -7.15
N GLY A 117 -22.96 -16.04 -6.25
CA GLY A 117 -22.61 -16.65 -4.96
C GLY A 117 -21.78 -17.94 -5.05
N VAL A 118 -21.22 -18.24 -6.22
CA VAL A 118 -20.55 -19.50 -6.53
C VAL A 118 -19.11 -19.50 -6.05
N LYS A 119 -18.40 -18.40 -6.26
CA LYS A 119 -17.01 -18.25 -5.83
C LYS A 119 -16.95 -17.71 -4.41
N LYS A 120 -16.33 -18.49 -3.54
CA LYS A 120 -16.06 -18.08 -2.15
C LYS A 120 -14.58 -17.85 -1.97
N GLU A 121 -14.24 -16.69 -1.38
CA GLU A 121 -12.86 -16.30 -1.12
C GLU A 121 -12.69 -16.02 0.38
N LYS A 122 -11.58 -16.53 0.91
CA LYS A 122 -11.17 -16.28 2.31
C LYS A 122 -10.17 -15.16 2.44
N ARG A 123 -9.40 -14.90 1.39
CA ARG A 123 -8.36 -13.87 1.42
C ARG A 123 -8.98 -12.47 1.52
N MET A 124 -8.39 -11.64 2.34
CA MET A 124 -8.81 -10.24 2.44
C MET A 124 -8.46 -9.50 1.16
N PHE A 125 -9.39 -8.66 0.71
CA PHE A 125 -9.17 -7.80 -0.43
C PHE A 125 -8.23 -6.64 -0.10
N ARG A 126 -7.56 -6.13 -1.13
CA ARG A 126 -6.63 -5.00 -1.05
C ARG A 126 -5.50 -5.19 -0.05
N THR A 127 -5.19 -6.45 0.24
CA THR A 127 -4.17 -6.84 1.21
C THR A 127 -3.17 -7.75 0.52
N PRO A 128 -1.99 -7.25 0.11
CA PRO A 128 -0.98 -8.08 -0.52
C PRO A 128 -0.32 -9.01 0.50
N ASP A 129 -0.03 -10.26 0.09
CA ASP A 129 0.67 -11.23 0.95
C ASP A 129 2.15 -10.88 1.13
N THR A 130 2.69 -10.08 0.22
CA THR A 130 4.09 -9.68 0.21
C THR A 130 4.21 -8.22 -0.14
N TYR A 131 4.96 -7.47 0.65
CA TYR A 131 5.30 -6.08 0.34
C TYR A 131 6.60 -5.67 1.01
N GLY A 132 7.18 -4.59 0.53
CA GLY A 132 8.43 -4.13 1.09
C GLY A 132 8.85 -2.78 0.54
N TYR A 133 9.91 -2.28 1.10
CA TYR A 133 10.50 -1.01 0.70
C TYR A 133 12.01 -1.04 0.85
N PHE A 134 12.67 -0.13 0.20
CA PHE A 134 14.05 0.21 0.49
C PHE A 134 14.30 1.70 0.25
N THR A 135 15.27 2.23 0.98
CA THR A 135 15.86 3.54 0.74
C THR A 135 17.38 3.42 0.82
N MET A 136 18.06 3.98 -0.15
CA MET A 136 19.51 4.03 -0.21
C MET A 136 19.96 5.47 -0.43
N THR A 137 20.94 5.90 0.34
CA THR A 137 21.58 7.20 0.16
C THR A 137 23.08 7.01 -0.02
N TYR A 138 23.64 7.67 -1.02
CA TYR A 138 25.07 7.65 -1.30
C TYR A 138 25.61 9.07 -1.46
N THR A 139 26.59 9.42 -0.63
CA THR A 139 27.25 10.72 -0.61
C THR A 139 28.74 10.54 -0.91
N PRO A 140 29.12 10.36 -2.19
CA PRO A 140 30.53 10.12 -2.57
C PRO A 140 31.46 11.26 -2.17
N ILE A 141 30.98 12.50 -2.31
CA ILE A 141 31.63 13.74 -1.90
C ILE A 141 30.62 14.63 -1.20
N LYS A 142 31.07 15.50 -0.29
CA LYS A 142 30.18 16.33 0.55
C LYS A 142 29.03 17.01 -0.20
N PRO A 143 29.25 17.68 -1.37
CA PRO A 143 28.16 18.39 -2.04
C PRO A 143 27.20 17.50 -2.82
N LEU A 144 27.55 16.24 -3.11
CA LEU A 144 26.75 15.35 -3.94
C LEU A 144 26.02 14.29 -3.12
N ASN A 145 24.69 14.26 -3.23
CA ASN A 145 23.86 13.23 -2.63
C ASN A 145 23.03 12.53 -3.71
N ILE A 146 23.03 11.22 -3.68
CA ILE A 146 22.26 10.34 -4.57
C ILE A 146 21.36 9.51 -3.67
N ALA A 147 20.04 9.62 -3.86
CA ALA A 147 19.05 8.86 -3.13
C ALA A 147 18.24 7.97 -4.08
N LEU A 148 18.16 6.69 -3.76
CA LEU A 148 17.34 5.71 -4.45
C LEU A 148 16.32 5.16 -3.45
N SER A 149 15.05 5.10 -3.84
CA SER A 149 13.98 4.53 -3.03
C SER A 149 13.14 3.58 -3.87
N GLY A 150 12.54 2.61 -3.22
CA GLY A 150 11.63 1.69 -3.89
C GLY A 150 10.60 1.13 -2.94
N THR A 151 9.42 0.88 -3.49
CA THR A 151 8.31 0.20 -2.82
C THR A 151 7.86 -0.96 -3.70
N TYR A 152 7.83 -2.13 -3.13
CA TYR A 152 7.29 -3.34 -3.75
C TYR A 152 5.93 -3.68 -3.15
N THR A 153 4.95 -3.92 -4.00
CA THR A 153 3.63 -4.41 -3.63
C THR A 153 3.35 -5.69 -4.40
N GLY A 154 3.15 -6.78 -3.68
CA GLY A 154 2.77 -8.07 -4.25
C GLY A 154 1.37 -8.04 -4.84
N SER A 155 0.99 -9.11 -5.52
CA SER A 155 -0.38 -9.26 -6.01
C SER A 155 -1.37 -9.39 -4.85
N MET A 156 -2.54 -8.80 -5.02
CA MET A 156 -3.65 -8.88 -4.07
C MET A 156 -4.95 -9.13 -4.83
N LEU A 157 -6.00 -9.50 -4.12
CA LEU A 157 -7.35 -9.56 -4.66
C LEU A 157 -8.01 -8.19 -4.54
N VAL A 158 -8.76 -7.81 -5.55
CA VAL A 158 -9.60 -6.61 -5.57
C VAL A 158 -10.97 -6.97 -6.12
N GLU A 159 -11.98 -6.25 -5.68
CA GLU A 159 -13.32 -6.32 -6.24
C GLU A 159 -13.36 -5.46 -7.51
N HIS A 160 -14.10 -5.93 -8.49
CA HIS A 160 -14.42 -5.21 -9.71
C HIS A 160 -15.93 -5.30 -9.92
N HIS A 161 -16.61 -4.20 -9.66
CA HIS A 161 -18.06 -4.15 -9.70
C HIS A 161 -18.59 -3.98 -11.13
N SER A 162 -19.79 -4.53 -11.36
CA SER A 162 -20.49 -4.39 -12.64
C SER A 162 -20.80 -2.94 -12.97
N GLY A 163 -20.86 -2.66 -14.25
CA GLY A 163 -21.03 -1.34 -14.85
C GLY A 163 -20.26 -1.30 -16.16
N TYR A 164 -18.96 -1.07 -16.09
CA TYR A 164 -18.05 -1.22 -17.24
C TYR A 164 -17.86 -2.69 -17.66
N ILE A 165 -17.84 -3.58 -16.68
CA ILE A 165 -17.90 -5.03 -16.88
C ILE A 165 -19.34 -5.53 -16.66
N GLU A 166 -19.69 -6.68 -17.22
CA GLU A 166 -21.07 -7.20 -17.19
C GLU A 166 -21.50 -7.67 -15.80
N THR A 167 -20.61 -8.29 -15.04
CA THR A 167 -20.91 -8.93 -13.74
C THR A 167 -19.83 -8.64 -12.72
N ASN A 168 -20.23 -8.56 -11.43
CA ASN A 168 -19.27 -8.43 -10.33
C ASN A 168 -18.31 -9.63 -10.30
N ARG A 169 -17.03 -9.35 -10.12
CA ARG A 169 -16.02 -10.39 -10.03
C ARG A 169 -14.83 -9.95 -9.17
N THR A 170 -14.03 -10.91 -8.77
CA THR A 170 -12.74 -10.67 -8.11
C THR A 170 -11.63 -10.73 -9.15
N GLU A 171 -10.73 -9.77 -9.07
CA GLU A 171 -9.53 -9.71 -9.90
C GLU A 171 -8.27 -9.86 -9.05
N LYS A 172 -7.27 -10.53 -9.61
CA LYS A 172 -5.94 -10.61 -9.00
C LYS A 172 -5.03 -9.59 -9.68
N THR A 173 -4.56 -8.61 -8.90
CA THR A 173 -3.68 -7.55 -9.41
C THR A 173 -2.32 -8.09 -9.84
N GLY A 174 -1.63 -7.36 -10.69
CA GLY A 174 -0.20 -7.52 -10.93
C GLY A 174 0.63 -7.20 -9.67
N LYS A 175 1.92 -7.42 -9.78
CA LYS A 175 2.92 -6.96 -8.80
C LYS A 175 3.44 -5.61 -9.24
N PHE A 176 3.69 -4.70 -8.29
CA PHE A 176 4.18 -3.37 -8.57
C PHE A 176 5.54 -3.14 -7.93
N MET A 177 6.40 -2.42 -8.66
CA MET A 177 7.66 -1.93 -8.17
C MET A 177 7.78 -0.45 -8.52
N ASP A 178 7.50 0.41 -7.56
CA ASP A 178 7.67 1.85 -7.71
C ASP A 178 9.06 2.22 -7.20
N MET A 179 9.91 2.71 -8.11
CA MET A 179 11.27 3.15 -7.78
C MET A 179 11.49 4.60 -8.20
N GLY A 180 12.13 5.33 -7.31
CA GLY A 180 12.51 6.71 -7.51
C GLY A 180 14.01 6.94 -7.33
N LEU A 181 14.58 7.82 -8.15
CA LEU A 181 15.95 8.28 -8.05
C LEU A 181 15.96 9.82 -7.89
N LYS A 182 16.72 10.30 -6.92
CA LYS A 182 16.97 11.75 -6.74
C LYS A 182 18.45 11.98 -6.63
N VAL A 183 18.94 12.98 -7.36
CA VAL A 183 20.31 13.49 -7.26
C VAL A 183 20.23 14.95 -6.82
N SER A 184 21.05 15.32 -5.86
CA SER A 184 21.16 16.70 -5.41
C SER A 184 22.62 17.11 -5.25
N TYR A 185 22.90 18.37 -5.56
CA TYR A 185 24.23 18.95 -5.46
C TYR A 185 24.18 20.32 -4.78
N ASP A 186 25.02 20.50 -3.75
CA ASP A 186 25.10 21.71 -2.94
C ASP A 186 26.24 22.62 -3.40
N PHE A 187 25.91 23.84 -3.79
CA PHE A 187 26.87 24.89 -4.14
C PHE A 187 26.99 25.88 -2.98
N ASN A 188 28.16 25.99 -2.40
CA ASN A 188 28.44 27.04 -1.43
C ASN A 188 28.70 28.35 -2.19
N LEU A 189 27.77 29.30 -2.13
CA LEU A 189 27.87 30.57 -2.87
C LEU A 189 28.70 31.60 -2.12
N PHE A 190 28.37 31.86 -0.86
CA PHE A 190 29.07 32.77 0.03
C PHE A 190 28.78 32.36 1.48
N LYS A 191 29.45 33.04 2.44
CA LYS A 191 29.42 32.66 3.85
C LYS A 191 27.97 32.51 4.36
N GLY A 192 27.63 31.27 4.79
CA GLY A 192 26.32 30.94 5.33
C GLY A 192 25.24 30.66 4.29
N THR A 193 25.52 30.77 2.97
CA THR A 193 24.51 30.57 1.92
C THR A 193 24.86 29.38 1.04
N THR A 194 23.92 28.45 0.93
CA THR A 194 24.03 27.24 0.10
C THR A 194 22.89 27.19 -0.90
N LEU A 195 23.23 27.00 -2.19
CA LEU A 195 22.30 26.71 -3.25
C LEU A 195 22.31 25.22 -3.53
N GLN A 196 21.21 24.52 -3.33
CA GLN A 196 21.04 23.12 -3.74
C GLN A 196 20.24 23.04 -5.03
N LEU A 197 20.80 22.37 -6.01
CA LEU A 197 20.07 21.89 -7.20
C LEU A 197 19.74 20.44 -7.04
N ASN A 198 18.51 20.07 -7.34
CA ASN A 198 18.09 18.67 -7.32
C ASN A 198 17.27 18.31 -8.54
N ALA A 199 17.40 17.07 -8.97
CA ALA A 199 16.63 16.50 -10.06
C ALA A 199 16.41 15.00 -9.77
N GLY A 200 15.37 14.45 -10.36
CA GLY A 200 15.09 13.05 -10.20
C GLY A 200 13.94 12.56 -11.07
N LEU A 201 13.65 11.29 -10.89
CA LEU A 201 12.51 10.64 -11.49
C LEU A 201 11.79 9.75 -10.47
N GLN A 202 10.49 9.66 -10.60
CA GLN A 202 9.62 8.79 -9.83
C GLN A 202 9.06 7.71 -10.75
N ASN A 203 8.72 6.57 -10.16
CA ASN A 203 8.22 5.41 -10.88
C ASN A 203 9.05 5.09 -12.14
N MET A 204 10.37 4.89 -11.98
CA MET A 204 11.32 4.74 -13.09
C MET A 204 11.00 3.58 -14.03
N PHE A 205 10.31 2.55 -13.54
CA PHE A 205 9.88 1.40 -14.34
C PHE A 205 8.50 1.59 -14.98
N ASN A 206 7.84 2.73 -14.73
CA ASN A 206 6.48 3.00 -15.21
C ASN A 206 5.49 1.90 -14.79
N SER A 207 5.61 1.46 -13.53
CA SER A 207 4.83 0.37 -12.95
C SER A 207 3.56 0.94 -12.32
N TYR A 208 2.44 0.89 -13.03
CA TYR A 208 1.14 1.36 -12.55
C TYR A 208 0.01 0.53 -13.18
N GLN A 209 -1.19 0.68 -12.64
CA GLN A 209 -2.37 0.05 -13.21
C GLN A 209 -2.62 0.54 -14.65
N ASN A 210 -2.91 -0.35 -15.57
CA ASN A 210 -3.15 -0.03 -16.99
C ASN A 210 -4.50 -0.51 -17.52
N ASP A 211 -5.30 -1.14 -16.67
CA ASP A 211 -6.62 -1.73 -16.97
C ASP A 211 -7.77 -0.95 -16.31
N PHE A 212 -7.63 0.37 -16.18
CA PHE A 212 -8.68 1.23 -15.65
C PHE A 212 -9.95 1.15 -16.47
N ASP A 213 -11.08 1.10 -15.78
CA ASP A 213 -12.39 1.31 -16.37
C ASP A 213 -12.51 2.71 -16.97
N LYS A 214 -13.33 2.84 -18.01
CA LYS A 214 -13.52 4.09 -18.75
C LYS A 214 -15.02 4.41 -18.90
N GLY A 215 -15.32 5.70 -19.02
CA GLY A 215 -16.69 6.17 -19.25
C GLY A 215 -17.51 6.38 -18.00
N ALA A 216 -18.82 6.53 -18.16
CA ALA A 216 -19.75 6.85 -17.10
C ALA A 216 -20.01 5.68 -16.15
N ASP A 217 -19.96 4.46 -16.69
CA ASP A 217 -20.30 3.23 -15.97
C ASP A 217 -19.06 2.57 -15.33
N ARG A 218 -17.93 3.27 -15.27
CA ARG A 218 -16.71 2.76 -14.65
C ARG A 218 -16.89 2.49 -13.16
N ASP A 219 -16.30 1.41 -12.67
CA ASP A 219 -16.10 1.21 -11.23
C ASP A 219 -14.99 2.13 -10.72
N SER A 220 -15.36 3.20 -10.03
CA SER A 220 -14.40 4.13 -9.43
C SER A 220 -13.62 3.53 -8.27
N GLY A 221 -14.06 2.41 -7.72
CA GLY A 221 -13.37 1.61 -6.72
C GLY A 221 -12.29 0.72 -7.29
N TYR A 222 -12.31 0.40 -8.59
CA TYR A 222 -11.33 -0.47 -9.24
C TYR A 222 -10.02 0.28 -9.55
N ILE A 223 -9.37 0.76 -8.49
CA ILE A 223 -8.09 1.47 -8.53
C ILE A 223 -7.12 0.77 -7.57
N TYR A 224 -5.93 0.44 -8.07
CA TYR A 224 -4.88 -0.24 -7.32
C TYR A 224 -3.47 0.07 -7.89
N GLY A 225 -2.42 -0.21 -7.11
CA GLY A 225 -1.04 0.05 -7.51
C GLY A 225 -0.61 1.51 -7.42
N PRO A 226 0.56 1.87 -7.94
CA PRO A 226 1.06 3.24 -7.96
C PRO A 226 0.12 4.18 -8.71
N GLY A 227 -0.20 5.32 -8.10
CA GLY A 227 -1.18 6.27 -8.64
C GLY A 227 -0.67 7.16 -9.77
N MET A 228 0.64 7.16 -10.07
CA MET A 228 1.24 8.03 -11.08
C MET A 228 2.19 7.26 -11.99
N PRO A 229 2.19 7.54 -13.29
CA PRO A 229 3.19 7.02 -14.22
C PRO A 229 4.57 7.62 -13.94
N ARG A 230 5.58 7.19 -14.69
CA ARG A 230 6.91 7.78 -14.63
C ARG A 230 6.84 9.30 -14.79
N SER A 231 7.43 10.00 -13.84
CA SER A 231 7.51 11.46 -13.84
C SER A 231 8.92 11.94 -13.52
N PHE A 232 9.26 13.12 -14.01
CA PHE A 232 10.54 13.78 -13.78
C PHE A 232 10.30 15.06 -12.98
N PHE A 233 11.23 15.39 -12.11
CA PHE A 233 11.19 16.63 -11.36
C PHE A 233 12.56 17.28 -11.29
N ALA A 234 12.56 18.60 -11.16
CA ALA A 234 13.74 19.38 -10.81
C ALA A 234 13.36 20.45 -9.79
N GLY A 235 14.29 20.82 -8.96
CA GLY A 235 14.05 21.79 -7.89
C GLY A 235 15.31 22.55 -7.48
N VAL A 236 15.08 23.71 -6.88
CA VAL A 236 16.12 24.58 -6.33
C VAL A 236 15.77 24.89 -4.88
N LYS A 237 16.76 24.82 -3.99
CA LYS A 237 16.63 25.20 -2.59
C LYS A 237 17.75 26.16 -2.23
N LEU A 238 17.40 27.30 -1.66
CA LEU A 238 18.34 28.28 -1.09
C LEU A 238 18.25 28.20 0.43
N SER A 239 19.39 28.06 1.10
CA SER A 239 19.51 28.04 2.55
C SER A 239 20.53 29.09 3.00
N TYR A 240 20.25 29.85 4.05
CA TYR A 240 21.09 30.88 4.63
C TYR A 240 21.10 30.78 6.16
#